data_51da4bda7dacfeb9bf2063eb2892cf8f
#
_entry.id   51da4bda7dacfeb9bf2063eb2892cf8f
#
_cell.length_a   1.000
_cell.length_b   1.000
_cell.length_c   1.000
_cell.angle_alpha   90.00
_cell.angle_beta   90.00
_cell.angle_gamma   90.00
#
_symmetry.space_group_name_H-M   'P 1'
#
loop_
_entity.id
_entity.type
_entity.pdbx_description
1 polymer ?
#
loop_
_entity_poly.entity_id
_entity_poly.type
_entity_poly.pdbx_seq_one_letter_code
_entity_poly.pdbx_strand_id
1 'polypeptide(L)'
;VTANWHQGNAAEDGSPTRGWLVGHFIDPSEGVRSSKDVEVKWFTHPAGDRRAEWTSDDQRTTLVLLVHGKFRIDLTESSATMTQQGDYVMWGPGIDHSWEAIEESTVMTVRWPSQT
;
A
#
# COMPACT_ATOMS: atom_id res chain seq x y z
N VAL A 1 1.90 -11.25 -27.18
CA VAL A 1 1.26 -9.96 -26.99
C VAL A 1 0.49 -9.96 -25.68
N THR A 2 0.74 -8.96 -24.89
CA THR A 2 0.07 -8.80 -23.61
C THR A 2 -1.30 -8.18 -23.82
N ALA A 3 -2.31 -8.77 -23.21
CA ALA A 3 -3.64 -8.18 -23.21
C ALA A 3 -3.61 -6.84 -22.46
N ASN A 4 -4.44 -5.90 -22.90
CA ASN A 4 -4.53 -4.60 -22.26
C ASN A 4 -5.56 -4.60 -21.13
N TRP A 5 -5.63 -5.70 -20.40
CA TRP A 5 -6.50 -5.87 -19.24
C TRP A 5 -6.02 -7.04 -18.38
N HIS A 6 -6.45 -7.09 -17.13
CA HIS A 6 -6.09 -8.15 -16.22
C HIS A 6 -7.22 -8.42 -15.22
N GLN A 7 -7.45 -9.66 -14.92
CA GLN A 7 -8.33 -10.09 -13.84
C GLN A 7 -7.55 -11.03 -12.94
N GLY A 8 -7.63 -10.82 -11.65
CA GLY A 8 -6.92 -11.68 -10.70
C GLY A 8 -7.45 -11.52 -9.29
N ASN A 9 -6.76 -12.15 -8.37
CA ASN A 9 -7.04 -12.05 -6.94
C ASN A 9 -5.83 -11.41 -6.25
N ALA A 10 -6.09 -10.41 -5.43
CA ALA A 10 -5.02 -9.63 -4.81
C ALA A 10 -4.09 -10.47 -3.93
N ALA A 11 -4.65 -11.37 -3.12
CA ALA A 11 -3.84 -12.20 -2.24
C ALA A 11 -2.95 -13.17 -3.03
N GLU A 12 -3.49 -13.72 -4.12
CA GLU A 12 -2.73 -14.65 -4.97
C GLU A 12 -1.69 -13.91 -5.82
N ASP A 13 -2.11 -12.85 -6.49
CA ASP A 13 -1.24 -12.10 -7.41
C ASP A 13 -0.11 -11.39 -6.67
N GLY A 14 -0.38 -10.87 -5.49
CA GLY A 14 0.60 -10.16 -4.69
C GLY A 14 1.56 -11.07 -3.92
N SER A 15 1.26 -12.35 -3.79
CA SER A 15 2.07 -13.27 -2.99
C SER A 15 3.57 -13.25 -3.36
N PRO A 16 3.97 -13.30 -4.63
CA PRO A 16 5.40 -13.27 -5.00
C PRO A 16 6.08 -11.92 -4.75
N THR A 17 5.33 -10.86 -4.56
CA THR A 17 5.84 -9.49 -4.49
C THR A 17 5.42 -8.79 -3.20
N ARG A 18 5.26 -9.53 -2.11
CA ARG A 18 4.92 -8.99 -0.79
C ARG A 18 3.65 -8.14 -0.78
N GLY A 19 2.67 -8.53 -1.58
CA GLY A 19 1.39 -7.83 -1.69
C GLY A 19 1.30 -6.81 -2.82
N TRP A 20 2.39 -6.51 -3.51
CA TRP A 20 2.36 -5.54 -4.59
C TRP A 20 1.67 -6.11 -5.82
N LEU A 21 0.65 -5.40 -6.30
CA LEU A 21 -0.16 -5.79 -7.45
C LEU A 21 0.19 -5.02 -8.72
N VAL A 22 0.54 -3.76 -8.56
CA VAL A 22 0.83 -2.83 -9.65
C VAL A 22 2.04 -2.01 -9.25
N GLY A 23 2.90 -1.71 -10.21
CA GLY A 23 4.04 -0.84 -9.96
C GLY A 23 5.14 -1.05 -10.99
N HIS A 24 6.16 -0.19 -10.92
CA HIS A 24 7.31 -0.25 -11.83
C HIS A 24 8.18 -1.49 -11.62
N PHE A 25 8.06 -2.13 -10.47
CA PHE A 25 8.79 -3.35 -10.09
C PHE A 25 8.11 -4.63 -10.54
N ILE A 26 6.92 -4.53 -11.13
CA ILE A 26 6.22 -5.68 -11.71
C ILE A 26 6.81 -5.95 -13.09
N ASP A 27 7.08 -7.23 -13.39
CA ASP A 27 7.64 -7.63 -14.67
C ASP A 27 6.76 -7.13 -15.83
N PRO A 28 7.34 -6.49 -16.85
CA PRO A 28 6.57 -6.02 -18.01
C PRO A 28 5.74 -7.10 -18.70
N SER A 29 6.11 -8.37 -18.57
CA SER A 29 5.33 -9.48 -19.14
C SER A 29 3.94 -9.60 -18.51
N GLU A 30 3.73 -9.00 -17.32
CA GLU A 30 2.44 -8.97 -16.64
C GLU A 30 1.49 -7.91 -17.22
N GLY A 31 1.94 -7.14 -18.19
CA GLY A 31 1.08 -6.19 -18.91
C GLY A 31 0.71 -4.97 -18.07
N VAL A 32 -0.59 -4.70 -17.96
CA VAL A 32 -1.10 -3.49 -17.32
C VAL A 32 -0.74 -3.38 -15.84
N ARG A 33 -0.33 -4.47 -15.20
CA ARG A 33 0.16 -4.45 -13.82
C ARG A 33 1.51 -3.75 -13.69
N SER A 34 2.31 -3.72 -14.75
CA SER A 34 3.58 -3.00 -14.77
C SER A 34 3.32 -1.55 -15.11
N SER A 35 3.58 -0.64 -14.19
CA SER A 35 3.29 0.78 -14.36
C SER A 35 4.30 1.64 -13.64
N LYS A 36 4.68 2.75 -14.26
CA LYS A 36 5.50 3.79 -13.62
C LYS A 36 4.65 4.85 -12.92
N ASP A 37 3.36 4.87 -13.21
CA ASP A 37 2.47 5.95 -12.78
C ASP A 37 1.91 5.73 -11.39
N VAL A 38 1.68 4.47 -11.02
CA VAL A 38 1.03 4.13 -9.76
C VAL A 38 1.55 2.80 -9.24
N GLU A 39 1.55 2.65 -7.93
CA GLU A 39 1.79 1.35 -7.32
C GLU A 39 0.67 1.03 -6.33
N VAL A 40 0.26 -0.23 -6.31
CA VAL A 40 -0.86 -0.70 -5.49
C VAL A 40 -0.45 -1.96 -4.75
N LYS A 41 -0.72 -1.98 -3.45
CA LYS A 41 -0.42 -3.10 -2.56
C LYS A 41 -1.67 -3.52 -1.83
N TRP A 42 -1.84 -4.82 -1.68
CA TRP A 42 -2.86 -5.42 -0.83
C TRP A 42 -2.16 -6.35 0.14
N PHE A 43 -2.32 -6.12 1.44
CA PHE A 43 -1.58 -6.92 2.40
C PHE A 43 -2.38 -7.13 3.69
N THR A 44 -2.28 -8.34 4.24
CA THR A 44 -2.85 -8.65 5.56
C THR A 44 -1.71 -8.73 6.57
N HIS A 45 -1.76 -7.85 7.56
CA HIS A 45 -0.78 -7.77 8.63
C HIS A 45 -1.30 -8.47 9.87
N PRO A 46 -0.51 -9.33 10.52
CA PRO A 46 -0.90 -9.87 11.82
C PRO A 46 -0.95 -8.76 12.88
N ALA A 47 -1.72 -8.99 13.93
CA ALA A 47 -1.79 -8.05 15.05
C ALA A 47 -0.38 -7.80 15.62
N GLY A 48 -0.05 -6.55 15.86
CA GLY A 48 1.26 -6.14 16.36
C GLY A 48 2.32 -5.92 15.30
N ASP A 49 2.04 -6.27 14.05
CA ASP A 49 2.97 -5.97 12.95
C ASP A 49 3.12 -4.46 12.82
N ARG A 50 4.35 -4.00 12.65
CA ARG A 50 4.63 -2.57 12.60
C ARG A 50 5.89 -2.30 11.80
N ARG A 51 6.00 -1.06 11.32
CA ARG A 51 7.23 -0.60 10.72
C ARG A 51 8.16 -0.11 11.83
N ALA A 52 9.31 -0.76 11.97
CA ALA A 52 10.27 -0.45 13.04
C ALA A 52 10.90 0.93 12.86
N GLU A 53 11.08 1.36 11.60
CA GLU A 53 11.70 2.65 11.29
C GLU A 53 10.73 3.51 10.51
N TRP A 54 10.81 4.82 10.73
CA TRP A 54 10.01 5.78 9.96
C TRP A 54 10.51 5.88 8.53
N THR A 55 9.58 5.94 7.59
CA THR A 55 9.90 6.28 6.21
C THR A 55 10.03 7.79 6.11
N SER A 56 11.14 8.25 5.56
CA SER A 56 11.39 9.68 5.36
C SER A 56 11.78 9.98 3.93
N ASP A 57 11.62 11.22 3.54
CA ASP A 57 11.97 11.73 2.20
C ASP A 57 11.26 11.03 1.04
N ASP A 58 10.13 10.41 1.31
CA ASP A 58 9.31 9.82 0.26
C ASP A 58 8.54 10.93 -0.47
N GLN A 59 8.78 11.06 -1.76
CA GLN A 59 8.20 12.11 -2.58
C GLN A 59 6.89 11.70 -3.26
N ARG A 60 6.36 10.55 -2.91
CA ARG A 60 5.08 10.06 -3.44
C ARG A 60 3.92 10.53 -2.57
N THR A 61 2.77 10.63 -3.22
CA THR A 61 1.51 10.75 -2.49
C THR A 61 1.02 9.33 -2.19
N THR A 62 0.57 9.09 -0.97
CA THR A 62 0.17 7.76 -0.52
C THR A 62 -1.24 7.80 0.05
N LEU A 63 -2.02 6.79 -0.30
CA LEU A 63 -3.32 6.53 0.30
C LEU A 63 -3.30 5.11 0.87
N VAL A 64 -3.70 4.97 2.14
CA VAL A 64 -3.90 3.67 2.77
C VAL A 64 -5.37 3.55 3.13
N LEU A 65 -6.01 2.47 2.69
CA LEU A 65 -7.42 2.22 2.90
C LEU A 65 -7.60 0.92 3.68
N LEU A 66 -8.40 0.99 4.75
CA LEU A 66 -8.69 -0.19 5.57
C LEU A 66 -9.78 -1.04 4.94
N VAL A 67 -9.47 -2.30 4.70
CA VAL A 67 -10.45 -3.30 4.25
C VAL A 67 -11.06 -4.01 5.46
N HIS A 68 -10.22 -4.37 6.44
CA HIS A 68 -10.63 -5.09 7.63
C HIS A 68 -9.60 -4.90 8.73
N GLY A 69 -10.04 -4.81 9.97
CA GLY A 69 -9.18 -4.77 11.15
C GLY A 69 -9.11 -3.40 11.81
N LYS A 70 -7.95 -3.12 12.41
CA LYS A 70 -7.66 -1.86 13.09
C LYS A 70 -6.21 -1.51 12.87
N PHE A 71 -5.97 -0.40 12.18
CA PHE A 71 -4.64 -0.05 11.68
C PHE A 71 -4.36 1.43 11.94
N ARG A 72 -3.19 1.72 12.51
CA ARG A 72 -2.80 3.10 12.82
C ARG A 72 -1.70 3.56 11.87
N ILE A 73 -1.87 4.74 11.33
CA ILE A 73 -0.83 5.46 10.58
C ILE A 73 -0.28 6.56 11.48
N ASP A 74 1.04 6.58 11.65
CA ASP A 74 1.74 7.63 12.40
C ASP A 74 2.36 8.60 11.41
N LEU A 75 2.05 9.87 11.56
CA LEU A 75 2.60 10.97 10.76
C LEU A 75 3.41 11.88 11.69
N THR A 76 4.21 12.78 11.14
CA THR A 76 5.16 13.60 11.90
C THR A 76 4.52 14.29 13.10
N GLU A 77 3.31 14.84 12.95
CA GLU A 77 2.67 15.63 14.00
C GLU A 77 1.35 15.04 14.47
N SER A 78 1.00 13.85 14.00
CA SER A 78 -0.31 13.29 14.26
C SER A 78 -0.30 11.78 14.06
N SER A 79 -1.33 11.13 14.56
CA SER A 79 -1.60 9.74 14.21
C SER A 79 -3.09 9.59 13.90
N ALA A 80 -3.42 8.64 13.03
CA ALA A 80 -4.77 8.35 12.64
C ALA A 80 -5.01 6.85 12.71
N THR A 81 -6.02 6.44 13.47
CA THR A 81 -6.39 5.04 13.60
C THR A 81 -7.62 4.77 12.76
N MET A 82 -7.50 3.81 11.85
CA MET A 82 -8.60 3.35 11.02
C MET A 82 -9.25 2.15 11.69
N THR A 83 -10.57 2.18 11.84
CA THR A 83 -11.30 1.14 12.58
C THR A 83 -12.45 0.53 11.80
N GLN A 84 -12.92 1.17 10.74
CA GLN A 84 -14.05 0.71 9.94
C GLN A 84 -13.64 0.50 8.50
N GLN A 85 -14.25 -0.49 7.87
CA GLN A 85 -14.03 -0.73 6.45
C GLN A 85 -14.27 0.56 5.67
N GLY A 86 -13.32 0.92 4.82
CA GLY A 86 -13.38 2.12 4.02
C GLY A 86 -12.72 3.33 4.64
N ASP A 87 -12.32 3.28 5.92
CA ASP A 87 -11.50 4.35 6.49
C ASP A 87 -10.20 4.46 5.70
N TYR A 88 -9.73 5.67 5.47
CA TYR A 88 -8.47 5.86 4.77
C TYR A 88 -7.69 7.04 5.32
N VAL A 89 -6.38 7.00 5.10
CA VAL A 89 -5.46 8.09 5.44
C VAL A 89 -4.62 8.38 4.20
N MET A 90 -4.43 9.65 3.89
CA MET A 90 -3.58 10.08 2.77
C MET A 90 -2.54 11.07 3.26
N TRP A 91 -1.38 11.04 2.62
CA TRP A 91 -0.36 12.08 2.85
C TRP A 91 0.41 12.35 1.57
N GLY A 92 0.90 13.57 1.47
CA GLY A 92 1.63 14.05 0.31
C GLY A 92 3.14 13.84 0.43
N PRO A 93 3.89 14.32 -0.58
CA PRO A 93 5.34 14.19 -0.61
C PRO A 93 6.00 14.79 0.63
N GLY A 94 7.05 14.14 1.12
CA GLY A 94 7.90 14.65 2.18
C GLY A 94 7.37 14.44 3.59
N ILE A 95 6.23 13.80 3.76
CA ILE A 95 5.67 13.52 5.10
C ILE A 95 6.28 12.22 5.62
N ASP A 96 6.99 12.31 6.73
CA ASP A 96 7.53 11.13 7.41
C ASP A 96 6.39 10.34 8.02
N HIS A 97 6.48 9.02 7.92
CA HIS A 97 5.39 8.16 8.37
C HIS A 97 5.86 6.80 8.84
N SER A 98 5.03 6.17 9.64
CA SER A 98 5.15 4.79 10.09
C SER A 98 3.75 4.22 10.32
N TRP A 99 3.65 2.97 10.74
CA TRP A 99 2.35 2.35 10.94
C TRP A 99 2.45 1.16 11.89
N GLU A 100 1.29 0.80 12.45
CA GLU A 100 1.16 -0.40 13.27
C GLU A 100 -0.23 -1.02 13.09
N ALA A 101 -0.28 -2.33 12.89
CA ALA A 101 -1.53 -3.09 12.91
C ALA A 101 -1.90 -3.37 14.37
N ILE A 102 -2.92 -2.69 14.86
CA ILE A 102 -3.38 -2.85 16.25
C ILE A 102 -4.06 -4.21 16.41
N GLU A 103 -4.84 -4.60 15.40
CA GLU A 103 -5.41 -5.95 15.26
C GLU A 103 -4.96 -6.49 13.91
N GLU A 104 -5.20 -7.77 13.65
CA GLU A 104 -4.97 -8.30 12.31
C GLU A 104 -5.73 -7.44 11.30
N SER A 105 -5.05 -6.94 10.30
CA SER A 105 -5.62 -5.93 9.38
C SER A 105 -5.26 -6.22 7.94
N THR A 106 -6.25 -6.06 7.07
CA THR A 106 -6.03 -6.04 5.63
C THR A 106 -6.15 -4.59 5.16
N VAL A 107 -5.11 -4.10 4.51
CA VAL A 107 -5.06 -2.73 3.98
C VAL A 107 -4.66 -2.74 2.53
N MET A 108 -5.18 -1.75 1.79
CA MET A 108 -4.76 -1.49 0.42
C MET A 108 -3.99 -0.17 0.42
N THR A 109 -2.80 -0.18 -0.17
CA THR A 109 -1.96 1.01 -0.29
C THR A 109 -1.85 1.40 -1.75
N VAL A 110 -2.05 2.67 -2.03
CA VAL A 110 -1.88 3.24 -3.37
C VAL A 110 -0.88 4.38 -3.27
N ARG A 111 0.14 4.38 -4.12
CA ARG A 111 1.14 5.45 -4.16
C ARG A 111 1.37 5.91 -5.58
N TRP A 112 1.60 7.20 -5.75
CA TRP A 112 1.91 7.75 -7.07
C TRP A 112 2.85 8.95 -6.97
N PRO A 113 3.79 9.09 -7.94
CA PRO A 113 4.07 8.11 -8.98
C PRO A 113 4.76 6.86 -8.41
N SER A 114 4.71 5.75 -9.14
CA SER A 114 5.46 4.55 -8.74
C SER A 114 6.96 4.77 -8.94
N GLN A 115 7.31 5.36 -10.08
CA GLN A 115 8.70 5.69 -10.41
C GLN A 115 8.77 7.09 -11.00
N THR A 116 9.72 7.86 -10.52
CA THR A 116 9.98 9.21 -11.04
C THR A 116 11.02 9.17 -12.17
#